data_1d8c3fab5962394f2be0c8cfab32b8d6
#
_entry.id   1d8c3fab5962394f2be0c8cfab32b8d6
#
_cell.length_a   1.000
_cell.length_b   1.000
_cell.length_c   1.000
_cell.angle_alpha   90.00
_cell.angle_beta   90.00
_cell.angle_gamma   90.00
#
_symmetry.space_group_name_H-M   'P 1'
#
loop_
_entity.id
_entity.type
_entity.pdbx_description
1 polymer ?
#
loop_
_entity_poly.entity_id
_entity_poly.type
_entity_poly.pdbx_seq_one_letter_code
_entity_poly.pdbx_strand_id
1 'polypeptide(L)'
;MNDKKKGVLKKIIISILSIIAALFLCVALFFGWLTIVEYRPDDVESVEINGDDINGTLDQGYEYSILTWNVGYGALGENADFFMDGGESVMTADKERVNTNLTAIADSIIASDPDFVFLQEVDVKSKRSYKIDETSFFFDKLNEKDHYQSAFAYNFKVKFIPYPIPPIGMVNGGIMTLSSHPIKDASRIKLPCPFSWPVRLGNLKRCLLITRIPVGDKELVLINTHLEAYDSGEGKIEQTRILKKLLNEEIKKGNYVIAGGDFNQTFSNIDISAYPTYEGKWQCGNIDVSEFENVSFIMDNRVPTCRSLDMVYEGADKSTFQYYMIDGFIVSDNIEIINCETLDYDFKYSDHNPVLMQFKLK
;
A
#
# COMPACT_ATOMS: atom_id res chain seq x y z
N MET A 1 -50.76 -42.45 -2.95
CA MET A 1 -49.59 -42.22 -2.06
C MET A 1 -50.12 -42.11 -0.62
N ASN A 2 -49.67 -42.98 0.28
CA ASN A 2 -50.25 -43.17 1.60
C ASN A 2 -50.15 -41.87 2.43
N ASP A 3 -51.19 -41.43 3.15
CA ASP A 3 -51.24 -40.14 3.90
C ASP A 3 -50.10 -40.00 4.90
N LYS A 4 -49.61 -41.11 5.47
CA LYS A 4 -48.40 -41.14 6.29
C LYS A 4 -47.17 -40.66 5.52
N LYS A 5 -46.98 -41.02 4.24
CA LYS A 5 -45.85 -40.58 3.43
C LYS A 5 -45.95 -39.11 3.05
N LYS A 6 -47.14 -38.56 2.82
CA LYS A 6 -47.35 -37.12 2.61
C LYS A 6 -47.01 -36.30 3.86
N GLY A 7 -47.39 -36.81 5.06
CA GLY A 7 -47.06 -36.13 6.31
C GLY A 7 -45.54 -36.10 6.63
N VAL A 8 -44.83 -37.18 6.35
CA VAL A 8 -43.38 -37.24 6.48
C VAL A 8 -42.68 -36.28 5.49
N LEU A 9 -43.10 -36.29 4.22
CA LEU A 9 -42.55 -35.39 3.20
C LEU A 9 -42.75 -33.92 3.58
N LYS A 10 -43.93 -33.54 4.05
CA LYS A 10 -44.20 -32.17 4.54
C LYS A 10 -43.25 -31.76 5.68
N LYS A 11 -42.98 -32.63 6.61
CA LYS A 11 -42.03 -32.34 7.73
C LYS A 11 -40.61 -32.14 7.21
N ILE A 12 -40.16 -32.99 6.29
CA ILE A 12 -38.84 -32.87 5.66
C ILE A 12 -38.72 -31.53 4.93
N ILE A 13 -39.70 -31.14 4.12
CA ILE A 13 -39.69 -29.83 3.40
C ILE A 13 -39.66 -28.68 4.39
N ILE A 14 -40.48 -28.71 5.45
CA ILE A 14 -40.45 -27.63 6.47
C ILE A 14 -39.09 -27.57 7.16
N SER A 15 -38.45 -28.69 7.49
CA SER A 15 -37.11 -28.71 8.07
C SER A 15 -36.06 -28.13 7.14
N ILE A 16 -36.08 -28.48 5.87
CA ILE A 16 -35.19 -27.93 4.86
C ILE A 16 -35.37 -26.41 4.72
N LEU A 17 -36.62 -25.95 4.61
CA LEU A 17 -36.93 -24.52 4.52
C LEU A 17 -36.48 -23.75 5.77
N SER A 18 -36.67 -24.38 6.97
CA SER A 18 -36.20 -23.78 8.23
C SER A 18 -34.66 -23.67 8.28
N ILE A 19 -33.93 -24.66 7.79
CA ILE A 19 -32.46 -24.63 7.73
C ILE A 19 -32.01 -23.52 6.75
N ILE A 20 -32.63 -23.46 5.58
CA ILE A 20 -32.33 -22.41 4.59
C ILE A 20 -32.61 -21.02 5.17
N ALA A 21 -33.76 -20.83 5.84
CA ALA A 21 -34.10 -19.57 6.49
C ALA A 21 -33.09 -19.19 7.59
N ALA A 22 -32.66 -20.16 8.40
CA ALA A 22 -31.64 -19.94 9.42
C ALA A 22 -30.29 -19.55 8.82
N LEU A 23 -29.86 -20.18 7.71
CA LEU A 23 -28.64 -19.82 6.99
C LEU A 23 -28.72 -18.40 6.44
N PHE A 24 -29.85 -18.03 5.80
CA PHE A 24 -30.06 -16.66 5.33
C PHE A 24 -29.99 -15.64 6.47
N LEU A 25 -30.59 -15.94 7.60
CA LEU A 25 -30.54 -15.09 8.79
C LEU A 25 -29.09 -14.93 9.29
N CYS A 26 -28.32 -16.01 9.38
CA CYS A 26 -26.90 -15.97 9.77
C CYS A 26 -26.08 -15.09 8.84
N VAL A 27 -26.27 -15.24 7.52
CA VAL A 27 -25.59 -14.41 6.50
C VAL A 27 -26.00 -12.96 6.62
N ALA A 28 -27.29 -12.66 6.79
CA ALA A 28 -27.78 -11.29 6.98
C ALA A 28 -27.23 -10.64 8.24
N LEU A 29 -27.19 -11.37 9.36
CA LEU A 29 -26.60 -10.91 10.62
C LEU A 29 -25.10 -10.66 10.47
N PHE A 30 -24.39 -11.53 9.78
CA PHE A 30 -22.97 -11.39 9.52
C PHE A 30 -22.65 -10.13 8.70
N PHE A 31 -23.32 -9.92 7.57
CA PHE A 31 -23.13 -8.70 6.76
C PHE A 31 -23.62 -7.44 7.47
N GLY A 32 -24.71 -7.55 8.26
CA GLY A 32 -25.18 -6.48 9.14
C GLY A 32 -24.12 -6.08 10.15
N TRP A 33 -23.48 -7.05 10.81
CA TRP A 33 -22.37 -6.79 11.73
C TRP A 33 -21.18 -6.14 11.03
N LEU A 34 -20.72 -6.67 9.87
CA LEU A 34 -19.63 -6.06 9.10
C LEU A 34 -19.96 -4.63 8.68
N THR A 35 -21.22 -4.34 8.34
CA THR A 35 -21.65 -2.97 7.97
C THR A 35 -21.59 -2.01 9.17
N ILE A 36 -21.93 -2.48 10.37
CA ILE A 36 -21.88 -1.66 11.59
C ILE A 36 -20.43 -1.35 11.99
N VAL A 37 -19.52 -2.33 11.83
CA VAL A 37 -18.10 -2.19 12.22
C VAL A 37 -17.21 -1.74 11.07
N GLU A 38 -17.79 -1.37 9.91
CA GLU A 38 -17.03 -0.88 8.75
C GLU A 38 -16.19 0.34 9.13
N TYR A 39 -14.90 0.31 8.81
CA TYR A 39 -14.02 1.47 8.95
C TYR A 39 -14.44 2.56 7.95
N ARG A 40 -14.84 3.71 8.48
CA ARG A 40 -15.31 4.86 7.71
C ARG A 40 -14.55 6.10 8.17
N PRO A 41 -13.33 6.31 7.62
CA PRO A 41 -12.53 7.46 7.98
C PRO A 41 -13.18 8.76 7.46
N ASP A 42 -12.92 9.86 8.15
CA ASP A 42 -13.26 11.20 7.69
C ASP A 42 -12.46 11.57 6.42
N ASP A 43 -12.90 12.62 5.73
CA ASP A 43 -12.24 13.05 4.49
C ASP A 43 -10.81 13.55 4.74
N VAL A 44 -10.59 14.19 5.89
CA VAL A 44 -9.28 14.61 6.39
C VAL A 44 -9.19 14.29 7.88
N GLU A 45 -8.13 13.57 8.26
CA GLU A 45 -7.84 13.23 9.66
C GLU A 45 -6.42 13.70 10.02
N SER A 46 -6.23 14.29 11.20
CA SER A 46 -4.91 14.51 11.77
C SER A 46 -4.29 13.17 12.13
N VAL A 47 -2.99 13.01 11.88
CA VAL A 47 -2.22 11.80 12.16
C VAL A 47 -1.24 12.08 13.27
N GLU A 48 -1.14 11.16 14.22
CA GLU A 48 -0.16 11.24 15.32
C GLU A 48 1.26 11.09 14.78
N ILE A 49 2.16 11.93 15.29
CA ILE A 49 3.59 11.86 15.02
C ILE A 49 4.23 11.18 16.22
N ASN A 50 4.91 10.05 15.99
CA ASN A 50 5.64 9.30 17.00
C ASN A 50 7.13 9.62 16.92
N GLY A 51 7.81 9.51 18.05
CA GLY A 51 9.24 9.77 18.21
C GLY A 51 9.50 11.06 18.97
N ASP A 52 10.77 11.26 19.33
CA ASP A 52 11.21 12.46 20.04
C ASP A 52 11.12 13.69 19.14
N ASP A 53 10.98 14.87 19.75
CA ASP A 53 10.98 16.13 19.01
C ASP A 53 12.35 16.38 18.34
N ILE A 54 12.35 16.40 17.02
CA ILE A 54 13.50 16.82 16.22
C ILE A 54 13.36 18.32 15.95
N ASN A 55 14.40 19.07 16.24
CA ASN A 55 14.42 20.52 15.98
C ASN A 55 15.16 20.82 14.68
N GLY A 56 14.75 21.87 13.99
CA GLY A 56 15.44 22.35 12.80
C GLY A 56 14.53 22.59 11.62
N THR A 57 15.14 22.80 10.49
CA THR A 57 14.50 23.03 9.18
C THR A 57 15.44 22.49 8.12
N LEU A 58 14.92 22.11 6.97
CA LEU A 58 15.75 21.73 5.83
C LEU A 58 16.41 22.96 5.20
N ASP A 59 17.61 22.76 4.70
CA ASP A 59 18.38 23.76 3.96
C ASP A 59 18.24 23.58 2.45
N GLN A 60 18.08 24.68 1.73
CA GLN A 60 18.15 24.68 0.27
C GLN A 60 19.58 24.35 -0.19
N GLY A 61 19.69 23.63 -1.32
CA GLY A 61 20.97 23.22 -1.90
C GLY A 61 21.67 22.06 -1.19
N TYR A 62 21.16 21.62 -0.04
CA TYR A 62 21.63 20.40 0.62
C TYR A 62 21.03 19.16 -0.08
N GLU A 63 21.78 18.06 -0.10
CA GLU A 63 21.39 16.82 -0.72
C GLU A 63 20.66 15.94 0.29
N TYR A 64 19.41 15.57 -0.04
CA TYR A 64 18.55 14.71 0.73
C TYR A 64 18.22 13.44 -0.05
N SER A 65 17.79 12.42 0.65
CA SER A 65 17.40 11.13 0.09
C SER A 65 16.03 10.67 0.60
N ILE A 66 15.27 10.01 -0.28
CA ILE A 66 13.99 9.43 0.04
C ILE A 66 13.89 8.03 -0.56
N LEU A 67 13.47 7.06 0.26
CA LEU A 67 13.24 5.69 -0.16
C LEU A 67 11.75 5.38 -0.09
N THR A 68 11.20 4.70 -1.10
CA THR A 68 9.85 4.12 -1.04
C THR A 68 9.90 2.61 -1.21
N TRP A 69 9.11 1.89 -0.40
CA TRP A 69 9.02 0.43 -0.48
C TRP A 69 7.63 -0.08 -0.05
N ASN A 70 6.95 -0.77 -0.94
CA ASN A 70 5.82 -1.61 -0.55
C ASN A 70 6.39 -2.90 0.09
N VAL A 71 6.17 -3.08 1.39
CA VAL A 71 6.80 -4.15 2.18
C VAL A 71 5.99 -5.45 2.20
N GLY A 72 4.83 -5.49 1.50
CA GLY A 72 4.01 -6.69 1.39
C GLY A 72 3.69 -7.31 2.75
N TYR A 73 3.42 -6.50 3.78
CA TYR A 73 3.20 -6.94 5.18
C TYR A 73 4.19 -8.04 5.64
N GLY A 74 5.44 -7.99 5.15
CA GLY A 74 6.49 -8.96 5.44
C GLY A 74 6.24 -10.39 4.92
N ALA A 75 5.16 -10.63 4.17
CA ALA A 75 4.75 -11.98 3.80
C ALA A 75 4.81 -12.28 2.29
N LEU A 76 5.11 -11.28 1.43
CA LEU A 76 5.09 -11.41 -0.03
C LEU A 76 6.49 -11.54 -0.65
N GLY A 77 7.45 -12.11 0.06
CA GLY A 77 8.81 -12.37 -0.46
C GLY A 77 8.85 -13.45 -1.54
N GLU A 78 10.07 -13.87 -1.91
CA GLU A 78 10.33 -14.83 -3.00
C GLU A 78 9.58 -16.17 -2.87
N ASN A 79 9.23 -16.59 -1.64
CA ASN A 79 8.49 -17.82 -1.34
C ASN A 79 6.97 -17.69 -1.51
N ALA A 80 6.47 -16.50 -1.86
CA ALA A 80 5.03 -16.23 -1.88
C ALA A 80 4.44 -16.31 -3.28
N ASP A 81 3.23 -16.85 -3.35
CA ASP A 81 2.21 -16.64 -4.36
C ASP A 81 0.95 -16.08 -3.68
N PHE A 82 0.04 -15.45 -4.39
CA PHE A 82 -1.14 -14.84 -3.79
C PHE A 82 -2.41 -15.11 -4.61
N PHE A 83 -3.46 -15.57 -3.94
CA PHE A 83 -4.69 -16.01 -4.60
C PHE A 83 -5.40 -14.94 -5.43
N MET A 84 -5.27 -13.65 -5.07
CA MET A 84 -5.89 -12.56 -5.83
C MET A 84 -5.18 -12.28 -7.16
N ASP A 85 -3.92 -12.66 -7.27
CA ASP A 85 -3.09 -12.46 -8.45
C ASP A 85 -2.93 -13.75 -9.28
N GLY A 86 -3.76 -14.75 -9.01
CA GLY A 86 -3.78 -16.02 -9.73
C GLY A 86 -3.04 -17.18 -9.06
N GLY A 87 -2.42 -16.93 -7.90
CA GLY A 87 -1.81 -17.97 -7.05
C GLY A 87 -2.85 -18.75 -6.23
N GLU A 88 -2.37 -19.57 -5.31
CA GLU A 88 -3.21 -20.43 -4.47
C GLU A 88 -3.19 -20.03 -2.99
N SER A 89 -2.14 -19.35 -2.55
CA SER A 89 -1.90 -19.08 -1.13
C SER A 89 -2.73 -17.91 -0.61
N VAL A 90 -3.19 -18.06 0.64
CA VAL A 90 -3.89 -17.04 1.43
C VAL A 90 -3.00 -16.53 2.56
N MET A 91 -2.33 -17.47 3.23
CA MET A 91 -1.27 -17.21 4.20
C MET A 91 0.04 -17.53 3.47
N THR A 92 0.67 -16.51 2.93
CA THR A 92 1.77 -16.60 1.97
C THR A 92 3.13 -16.91 2.59
N ALA A 93 3.26 -16.72 3.90
CA ALA A 93 4.46 -17.01 4.68
C ALA A 93 4.07 -17.53 6.08
N ASP A 94 5.00 -18.23 6.74
CA ASP A 94 4.91 -18.50 8.16
C ASP A 94 5.46 -17.33 9.00
N LYS A 95 5.33 -17.42 10.32
CA LYS A 95 5.74 -16.34 11.22
C LYS A 95 7.25 -16.07 11.20
N GLU A 96 8.07 -17.12 11.03
CA GLU A 96 9.53 -17.01 11.00
C GLU A 96 9.94 -16.26 9.72
N ARG A 97 9.35 -16.61 8.59
CA ARG A 97 9.60 -15.95 7.30
C ARG A 97 9.17 -14.48 7.35
N VAL A 98 8.00 -14.17 7.91
CA VAL A 98 7.57 -12.77 8.09
C VAL A 98 8.60 -11.97 8.90
N ASN A 99 9.06 -12.50 10.03
CA ASN A 99 10.09 -11.83 10.83
C ASN A 99 11.41 -11.68 10.07
N THR A 100 11.83 -12.69 9.31
CA THR A 100 13.03 -12.64 8.48
C THR A 100 12.93 -11.55 7.42
N ASN A 101 11.81 -11.49 6.71
CA ASN A 101 11.59 -10.48 5.68
C ASN A 101 11.57 -9.07 6.27
N LEU A 102 10.80 -8.84 7.35
CA LEU A 102 10.75 -7.53 8.02
C LEU A 102 12.12 -7.07 8.52
N THR A 103 12.91 -8.00 9.08
CA THR A 103 14.27 -7.70 9.54
C THR A 103 15.17 -7.31 8.36
N ALA A 104 15.14 -8.06 7.28
CA ALA A 104 15.94 -7.78 6.11
C ALA A 104 15.54 -6.48 5.41
N ILE A 105 14.24 -6.16 5.37
CA ILE A 105 13.73 -4.88 4.87
C ILE A 105 14.27 -3.74 5.73
N ALA A 106 14.15 -3.82 7.05
CA ALA A 106 14.65 -2.80 7.96
C ALA A 106 16.18 -2.63 7.85
N ASP A 107 16.94 -3.72 7.81
CA ASP A 107 18.40 -3.70 7.63
C ASP A 107 18.79 -3.06 6.28
N SER A 108 18.02 -3.30 5.22
CA SER A 108 18.25 -2.70 3.90
C SER A 108 17.98 -1.19 3.91
N ILE A 109 16.93 -0.73 4.60
CA ILE A 109 16.66 0.70 4.79
C ILE A 109 17.78 1.35 5.58
N ILE A 110 18.23 0.74 6.68
CA ILE A 110 19.35 1.22 7.50
C ILE A 110 20.64 1.30 6.68
N ALA A 111 20.89 0.34 5.80
CA ALA A 111 22.08 0.34 4.95
C ALA A 111 22.05 1.43 3.87
N SER A 112 20.86 1.78 3.38
CA SER A 112 20.65 2.87 2.40
C SER A 112 20.67 4.26 3.04
N ASP A 113 20.49 4.36 4.37
CA ASP A 113 20.56 5.57 5.21
C ASP A 113 19.75 6.77 4.66
N PRO A 114 18.45 6.60 4.32
CA PRO A 114 17.68 7.66 3.72
C PRO A 114 17.17 8.67 4.75
N ASP A 115 17.09 9.96 4.38
CA ASP A 115 16.49 11.00 5.22
C ASP A 115 14.98 10.78 5.43
N PHE A 116 14.30 10.24 4.40
CA PHE A 116 12.86 9.99 4.41
C PHE A 116 12.55 8.58 3.90
N VAL A 117 11.55 7.94 4.52
CA VAL A 117 11.11 6.60 4.12
C VAL A 117 9.59 6.57 3.97
N PHE A 118 9.13 6.07 2.83
CA PHE A 118 7.73 5.74 2.56
C PHE A 118 7.56 4.22 2.55
N LEU A 119 6.74 3.69 3.44
CA LEU A 119 6.38 2.27 3.45
C LEU A 119 4.90 2.11 3.13
N GLN A 120 4.59 1.13 2.29
CA GLN A 120 3.22 0.72 1.98
C GLN A 120 3.00 -0.71 2.47
N GLU A 121 1.76 -1.10 2.68
CA GLU A 121 1.34 -2.40 3.21
C GLU A 121 1.95 -2.74 4.58
N VAL A 122 2.07 -1.77 5.45
CA VAL A 122 2.53 -1.95 6.84
C VAL A 122 1.36 -2.41 7.71
N ASP A 123 1.42 -3.62 8.24
CA ASP A 123 0.35 -4.21 9.05
C ASP A 123 0.48 -3.87 10.55
N VAL A 124 -0.69 -3.69 11.21
CA VAL A 124 -0.77 -3.47 12.65
C VAL A 124 -1.61 -4.59 13.27
N LYS A 125 -0.94 -5.63 13.72
CA LYS A 125 -1.57 -6.80 14.37
C LYS A 125 -2.59 -7.54 13.49
N SER A 126 -2.39 -7.56 12.17
CA SER A 126 -3.21 -8.34 11.23
C SER A 126 -3.02 -9.85 11.42
N LYS A 127 -4.05 -10.63 11.05
CA LYS A 127 -3.94 -12.09 11.10
C LYS A 127 -2.89 -12.60 10.10
N ARG A 128 -2.85 -12.03 8.89
CA ARG A 128 -1.96 -12.43 7.79
C ARG A 128 -0.47 -12.23 8.11
N SER A 129 -0.14 -11.28 8.98
CA SER A 129 1.21 -10.99 9.49
C SER A 129 1.40 -11.45 10.95
N TYR A 130 0.70 -12.49 11.38
CA TYR A 130 0.84 -13.13 12.71
C TYR A 130 0.69 -12.18 13.89
N LYS A 131 -0.09 -11.12 13.75
CA LYS A 131 -0.33 -10.06 14.74
C LYS A 131 0.96 -9.30 15.15
N ILE A 132 1.93 -9.26 14.28
CA ILE A 132 3.08 -8.38 14.43
C ILE A 132 2.59 -6.94 14.28
N ASP A 133 3.14 -6.03 15.09
CA ASP A 133 2.96 -4.59 14.95
C ASP A 133 4.14 -4.05 14.16
N GLU A 134 3.99 -3.99 12.83
CA GLU A 134 5.07 -3.63 11.93
C GLU A 134 5.43 -2.15 12.03
N THR A 135 4.48 -1.28 12.45
CA THR A 135 4.78 0.13 12.68
C THR A 135 5.78 0.31 13.81
N SER A 136 5.54 -0.36 14.95
CA SER A 136 6.50 -0.38 16.05
C SER A 136 7.81 -1.06 15.65
N PHE A 137 7.73 -2.15 14.91
CA PHE A 137 8.92 -2.89 14.46
C PHE A 137 9.86 -2.00 13.62
N PHE A 138 9.36 -1.35 12.57
CA PHE A 138 10.18 -0.47 11.74
C PHE A 138 10.66 0.77 12.51
N PHE A 139 9.78 1.38 13.30
CA PHE A 139 10.15 2.54 14.12
C PHE A 139 11.29 2.21 15.07
N ASP A 140 11.17 1.12 15.85
CA ASP A 140 12.18 0.72 16.83
C ASP A 140 13.50 0.35 16.14
N LYS A 141 13.42 -0.41 15.03
CA LYS A 141 14.62 -0.85 14.29
C LYS A 141 15.41 0.30 13.67
N LEU A 142 14.75 1.25 13.04
CA LEU A 142 15.43 2.41 12.45
C LEU A 142 16.02 3.32 13.54
N ASN A 143 15.32 3.46 14.66
CA ASN A 143 15.79 4.26 15.81
C ASN A 143 16.90 3.60 16.66
N GLU A 144 17.26 2.33 16.39
CA GLU A 144 18.48 1.73 16.95
C GLU A 144 19.75 2.47 16.43
N LYS A 145 19.70 3.07 15.26
CA LYS A 145 20.85 3.70 14.60
C LYS A 145 20.72 5.21 14.50
N ASP A 146 19.55 5.72 14.23
CA ASP A 146 19.29 7.13 13.96
C ASP A 146 18.02 7.61 14.70
N HIS A 147 17.66 8.90 14.58
CA HIS A 147 16.50 9.50 15.22
C HIS A 147 15.43 9.81 14.16
N TYR A 148 14.52 8.86 13.97
CA TYR A 148 13.35 9.06 13.10
C TYR A 148 12.11 9.45 13.91
N GLN A 149 11.34 10.39 13.36
CA GLN A 149 9.92 10.52 13.66
C GLN A 149 9.13 9.70 12.67
N SER A 150 7.92 9.29 13.03
CA SER A 150 7.04 8.54 12.14
C SER A 150 5.60 9.00 12.20
N ALA A 151 4.89 8.85 11.08
CA ALA A 151 3.46 9.00 10.96
C ALA A 151 2.88 7.77 10.24
N PHE A 152 1.70 7.29 10.69
CA PHE A 152 1.05 6.12 10.11
C PHE A 152 -0.43 6.37 9.86
N ALA A 153 -0.92 6.01 8.67
CA ALA A 153 -2.33 6.12 8.31
C ALA A 153 -2.91 4.77 7.87
N TYR A 154 -4.00 4.34 8.54
CA TYR A 154 -4.74 3.15 8.10
C TYR A 154 -5.35 3.37 6.71
N ASN A 155 -5.12 2.42 5.80
CA ASN A 155 -5.82 2.33 4.53
C ASN A 155 -6.57 0.99 4.36
N PHE A 156 -6.30 0.00 5.23
CA PHE A 156 -6.98 -1.29 5.27
C PHE A 156 -7.30 -1.65 6.72
N LYS A 157 -8.58 -1.56 7.11
CA LYS A 157 -9.02 -1.86 8.48
C LYS A 157 -10.34 -2.60 8.45
N VAL A 158 -10.27 -3.93 8.52
CA VAL A 158 -11.41 -4.85 8.42
C VAL A 158 -11.38 -5.85 9.54
N LYS A 159 -12.50 -6.01 10.24
CA LYS A 159 -12.61 -6.92 11.39
C LYS A 159 -12.54 -8.39 10.99
N PHE A 160 -13.06 -8.76 9.81
CA PHE A 160 -13.02 -10.13 9.32
C PHE A 160 -13.33 -10.20 7.82
N ILE A 161 -12.42 -10.79 7.05
CA ILE A 161 -12.59 -11.12 5.63
C ILE A 161 -12.81 -12.63 5.56
N PRO A 162 -14.03 -13.11 5.18
CA PRO A 162 -14.40 -14.52 5.26
C PRO A 162 -13.85 -15.38 4.11
N TYR A 163 -13.38 -14.76 3.05
CA TYR A 163 -12.94 -15.41 1.83
C TYR A 163 -11.46 -15.09 1.55
N PRO A 164 -10.73 -16.02 0.92
CA PRO A 164 -11.07 -17.39 0.57
C PRO A 164 -11.14 -18.34 1.78
N ILE A 165 -11.02 -19.65 1.57
CA ILE A 165 -10.92 -20.62 2.67
C ILE A 165 -9.53 -21.27 2.60
N PRO A 166 -8.73 -21.14 3.68
CA PRO A 166 -9.03 -20.51 5.00
C PRO A 166 -9.19 -18.97 4.89
N PRO A 167 -10.01 -18.35 5.78
CA PRO A 167 -10.30 -16.92 5.69
C PRO A 167 -9.07 -16.07 6.00
N ILE A 168 -8.92 -14.95 5.28
CA ILE A 168 -7.90 -13.92 5.57
C ILE A 168 -8.06 -13.45 7.01
N GLY A 169 -9.30 -13.24 7.46
CA GLY A 169 -9.60 -12.81 8.83
C GLY A 169 -9.46 -11.32 9.03
N MET A 170 -8.95 -10.90 10.20
CA MET A 170 -8.77 -9.49 10.52
C MET A 170 -7.54 -8.93 9.79
N VAL A 171 -7.72 -7.77 9.16
CA VAL A 171 -6.64 -6.98 8.57
C VAL A 171 -6.69 -5.56 9.13
N ASN A 172 -5.57 -5.06 9.60
CA ASN A 172 -5.33 -3.66 9.93
C ASN A 172 -3.97 -3.31 9.31
N GLY A 173 -3.96 -2.56 8.24
CA GLY A 173 -2.75 -2.16 7.54
C GLY A 173 -2.85 -0.75 7.02
N GLY A 174 -1.73 -0.19 6.60
CA GLY A 174 -1.68 1.18 6.16
C GLY A 174 -0.39 1.54 5.44
N ILE A 175 -0.15 2.83 5.43
CA ILE A 175 1.06 3.45 4.89
C ILE A 175 1.75 4.23 6.00
N MET A 176 3.09 4.17 6.01
CA MET A 176 3.93 4.77 7.04
C MET A 176 4.97 5.68 6.41
N THR A 177 5.15 6.86 6.97
CA THR A 177 6.25 7.77 6.62
C THR A 177 7.18 7.88 7.83
N LEU A 178 8.49 7.71 7.61
CA LEU A 178 9.52 8.01 8.60
C LEU A 178 10.40 9.15 8.09
N SER A 179 10.91 9.97 9.00
CA SER A 179 11.75 11.13 8.70
C SER A 179 12.80 11.32 9.78
N SER A 180 14.07 11.45 9.39
CA SER A 180 15.16 11.88 10.28
C SER A 180 15.17 13.41 10.49
N HIS A 181 14.25 14.13 9.86
CA HIS A 181 14.03 15.56 10.00
C HIS A 181 12.68 15.85 10.65
N PRO A 182 12.47 17.07 11.25
CA PRO A 182 11.29 17.35 12.04
C PRO A 182 9.99 17.30 11.20
N ILE A 183 9.05 16.45 11.61
CA ILE A 183 7.70 16.45 11.08
C ILE A 183 6.87 17.47 11.87
N LYS A 184 6.47 18.56 11.23
CA LYS A 184 5.67 19.62 11.85
C LYS A 184 4.17 19.29 11.94
N ASP A 185 3.66 18.58 10.91
CA ASP A 185 2.26 18.20 10.80
C ASP A 185 2.14 16.91 9.97
N ALA A 186 1.16 16.09 10.33
CA ALA A 186 0.83 14.90 9.56
C ALA A 186 -0.69 14.76 9.43
N SER A 187 -1.15 14.43 8.23
CA SER A 187 -2.58 14.25 7.93
C SER A 187 -2.84 13.13 6.94
N ARG A 188 -4.00 12.50 7.12
CA ARG A 188 -4.56 11.50 6.22
C ARG A 188 -5.64 12.13 5.35
N ILE A 189 -5.51 12.04 4.03
CA ILE A 189 -6.54 12.44 3.06
C ILE A 189 -7.18 11.17 2.49
N LYS A 190 -8.48 11.05 2.68
CA LYS A 190 -9.27 9.91 2.17
C LYS A 190 -9.32 9.92 0.65
N LEU A 191 -9.10 8.75 0.06
CA LEU A 191 -9.34 8.48 -1.35
C LEU A 191 -10.67 7.72 -1.55
N PRO A 192 -11.32 7.86 -2.70
CA PRO A 192 -12.54 7.11 -3.02
C PRO A 192 -12.29 5.59 -3.00
N CYS A 193 -13.25 4.86 -2.43
CA CYS A 193 -13.33 3.40 -2.53
C CYS A 193 -14.28 3.06 -3.69
N PRO A 194 -13.81 2.46 -4.79
CA PRO A 194 -14.62 2.26 -5.99
C PRO A 194 -15.63 1.11 -5.85
N PHE A 195 -15.57 0.35 -4.76
CA PHE A 195 -16.38 -0.84 -4.57
C PHE A 195 -17.74 -0.54 -3.91
N SER A 196 -18.80 -1.17 -4.42
CA SER A 196 -20.13 -1.10 -3.83
C SER A 196 -20.28 -2.09 -2.64
N TRP A 197 -21.33 -1.90 -1.84
CA TRP A 197 -21.74 -2.89 -0.84
C TRP A 197 -22.22 -4.18 -1.53
N PRO A 198 -21.89 -5.40 -1.05
CA PRO A 198 -21.12 -5.68 0.19
C PRO A 198 -19.60 -5.76 -0.01
N VAL A 199 -19.09 -5.68 -1.23
CA VAL A 199 -17.67 -5.88 -1.58
C VAL A 199 -16.79 -4.87 -0.85
N ARG A 200 -17.21 -3.62 -0.74
CA ARG A 200 -16.47 -2.55 -0.04
C ARG A 200 -16.19 -2.84 1.43
N LEU A 201 -16.97 -3.74 2.07
CA LEU A 201 -16.78 -4.11 3.50
C LEU A 201 -15.46 -4.84 3.75
N GLY A 202 -14.95 -5.55 2.74
CA GLY A 202 -13.69 -6.27 2.79
C GLY A 202 -12.53 -5.58 2.05
N ASN A 203 -12.74 -4.36 1.54
CA ASN A 203 -11.77 -3.66 0.71
C ASN A 203 -11.11 -2.47 1.42
N LEU A 204 -9.98 -2.04 0.86
CA LEU A 204 -9.20 -0.90 1.34
C LEU A 204 -10.02 0.40 1.32
N LYS A 205 -9.72 1.26 2.29
CA LYS A 205 -10.12 2.66 2.33
C LYS A 205 -8.88 3.50 2.11
N ARG A 206 -8.37 3.46 0.88
CA ARG A 206 -7.10 4.06 0.49
C ARG A 206 -7.04 5.54 0.88
N CYS A 207 -5.83 6.05 1.10
CA CYS A 207 -5.56 7.42 1.50
C CYS A 207 -4.22 7.90 0.97
N LEU A 208 -4.01 9.21 1.05
CA LEU A 208 -2.70 9.84 1.00
C LEU A 208 -2.28 10.14 2.44
N LEU A 209 -1.05 9.83 2.81
CA LEU A 209 -0.45 10.27 4.06
C LEU A 209 0.47 11.43 3.75
N ILE A 210 0.14 12.60 4.29
CA ILE A 210 0.87 13.83 4.10
C ILE A 210 1.67 14.10 5.35
N THR A 211 2.98 14.37 5.20
CA THR A 211 3.83 14.87 6.27
C THR A 211 4.50 16.16 5.81
N ARG A 212 4.61 17.14 6.71
CA ARG A 212 5.14 18.48 6.43
C ARG A 212 6.43 18.72 7.18
N ILE A 213 7.48 19.01 6.45
CA ILE A 213 8.82 19.25 6.95
C ILE A 213 9.15 20.75 6.75
N PRO A 214 9.59 21.50 7.76
CA PRO A 214 9.92 22.92 7.62
C PRO A 214 11.10 23.17 6.66
N VAL A 215 10.98 24.19 5.80
CA VAL A 215 12.03 24.69 4.90
C VAL A 215 11.98 26.21 4.91
N GLY A 216 12.63 26.87 5.84
CA GLY A 216 12.53 28.33 6.03
C GLY A 216 11.08 28.79 6.25
N ASP A 217 10.54 29.60 5.33
CA ASP A 217 9.14 30.05 5.31
C ASP A 217 8.21 29.14 4.49
N LYS A 218 8.74 28.07 3.91
CA LYS A 218 8.04 27.05 3.13
C LYS A 218 8.08 25.69 3.81
N GLU A 219 7.52 24.72 3.14
CA GLU A 219 7.51 23.33 3.60
C GLU A 219 7.92 22.39 2.46
N LEU A 220 8.61 21.30 2.81
CA LEU A 220 8.63 20.10 2.00
C LEU A 220 7.41 19.26 2.38
N VAL A 221 6.50 19.10 1.43
CA VAL A 221 5.28 18.32 1.59
C VAL A 221 5.52 16.94 0.99
N LEU A 222 5.65 15.96 1.86
CA LEU A 222 5.82 14.56 1.51
C LEU A 222 4.46 13.86 1.47
N ILE A 223 4.14 13.20 0.37
CA ILE A 223 2.86 12.52 0.13
C ILE A 223 3.12 11.05 -0.16
N ASN A 224 2.96 10.20 0.87
CA ASN A 224 3.06 8.75 0.70
C ASN A 224 1.75 8.22 0.10
N THR A 225 1.86 7.42 -0.96
CA THR A 225 0.71 6.90 -1.72
C THR A 225 0.73 5.37 -1.77
N HIS A 226 -0.47 4.79 -1.82
CA HIS A 226 -0.71 3.42 -2.27
C HIS A 226 -2.08 3.43 -2.96
N LEU A 227 -2.07 3.61 -4.30
CA LEU A 227 -3.29 3.81 -5.09
C LEU A 227 -3.99 2.49 -5.44
N GLU A 228 -5.20 2.57 -6.02
CA GLU A 228 -6.05 1.42 -6.30
C GLU A 228 -5.43 0.47 -7.34
N ALA A 229 -5.54 -0.84 -7.08
CA ALA A 229 -4.98 -1.90 -7.91
C ALA A 229 -6.04 -2.64 -8.76
N TYR A 230 -7.21 -2.93 -8.18
CA TYR A 230 -8.11 -3.98 -8.66
C TYR A 230 -9.47 -3.49 -9.17
N ASP A 231 -9.65 -2.18 -9.33
CA ASP A 231 -10.90 -1.66 -9.87
C ASP A 231 -10.94 -1.70 -11.42
N SER A 232 -12.08 -1.33 -11.99
CA SER A 232 -12.27 -1.22 -13.45
C SER A 232 -11.60 -0.01 -14.09
N GLY A 233 -10.85 0.81 -13.32
CA GLY A 233 -10.13 2.00 -13.76
C GLY A 233 -10.74 3.33 -13.24
N GLU A 234 -12.03 3.39 -12.94
CA GLU A 234 -12.69 4.62 -12.44
C GLU A 234 -12.11 5.08 -11.10
N GLY A 235 -11.82 4.14 -10.19
CA GLY A 235 -11.20 4.45 -8.90
C GLY A 235 -9.77 4.96 -9.05
N LYS A 236 -8.97 4.35 -9.92
CA LYS A 236 -7.60 4.80 -10.24
C LYS A 236 -7.60 6.25 -10.76
N ILE A 237 -8.48 6.56 -11.72
CA ILE A 237 -8.61 7.89 -12.32
C ILE A 237 -9.00 8.92 -11.24
N GLU A 238 -10.00 8.63 -10.41
CA GLU A 238 -10.47 9.55 -9.40
C GLU A 238 -9.45 9.77 -8.27
N GLN A 239 -8.74 8.72 -7.86
CA GLN A 239 -7.65 8.83 -6.88
C GLN A 239 -6.50 9.66 -7.43
N THR A 240 -6.10 9.44 -8.68
CA THR A 240 -5.07 10.24 -9.38
C THR A 240 -5.50 11.70 -9.51
N ARG A 241 -6.79 11.98 -9.77
CA ARG A 241 -7.36 13.35 -9.85
C ARG A 241 -7.25 14.08 -8.50
N ILE A 242 -7.50 13.38 -7.39
CA ILE A 242 -7.36 13.97 -6.05
C ILE A 242 -5.89 14.26 -5.74
N LEU A 243 -4.97 13.33 -6.07
CA LEU A 243 -3.53 13.54 -5.93
C LEU A 243 -3.08 14.77 -6.74
N LYS A 244 -3.47 14.87 -8.02
CA LYS A 244 -3.17 16.03 -8.89
C LYS A 244 -3.67 17.35 -8.30
N LYS A 245 -4.88 17.36 -7.76
CA LYS A 245 -5.43 18.55 -7.10
C LYS A 245 -4.56 18.98 -5.92
N LEU A 246 -4.18 18.05 -5.06
CA LEU A 246 -3.34 18.33 -3.89
C LEU A 246 -1.95 18.83 -4.30
N LEU A 247 -1.29 18.18 -5.28
CA LEU A 247 -0.02 18.65 -5.84
C LEU A 247 -0.11 20.11 -6.28
N ASN A 248 -1.13 20.44 -7.08
CA ASN A 248 -1.34 21.80 -7.58
C ASN A 248 -1.60 22.83 -6.46
N GLU A 249 -2.34 22.45 -5.41
CA GLU A 249 -2.61 23.31 -4.27
C GLU A 249 -1.33 23.64 -3.48
N GLU A 250 -0.47 22.65 -3.25
CA GLU A 250 0.78 22.84 -2.52
C GLU A 250 1.83 23.59 -3.35
N ILE A 251 1.97 23.29 -4.63
CA ILE A 251 2.84 24.02 -5.56
C ILE A 251 2.45 25.50 -5.65
N LYS A 252 1.17 25.83 -5.72
CA LYS A 252 0.69 27.22 -5.71
C LYS A 252 1.03 27.99 -4.44
N LYS A 253 1.21 27.32 -3.31
CA LYS A 253 1.70 27.93 -2.06
C LYS A 253 3.22 28.18 -2.09
N GLY A 254 3.91 27.67 -3.12
CA GLY A 254 5.36 27.71 -3.25
C GLY A 254 6.08 26.65 -2.44
N ASN A 255 5.38 25.65 -1.95
CA ASN A 255 5.96 24.51 -1.23
C ASN A 255 6.74 23.60 -2.19
N TYR A 256 7.70 22.87 -1.63
CA TYR A 256 8.35 21.74 -2.27
C TYR A 256 7.46 20.52 -2.11
N VAL A 257 7.25 19.73 -3.17
CA VAL A 257 6.33 18.59 -3.09
C VAL A 257 6.95 17.34 -3.67
N ILE A 258 6.93 16.26 -2.90
CA ILE A 258 7.28 14.90 -3.34
C ILE A 258 6.11 13.98 -3.02
N ALA A 259 5.45 13.45 -4.03
CA ALA A 259 4.55 12.32 -3.89
C ALA A 259 5.28 11.05 -4.34
N GLY A 260 5.22 9.98 -3.56
CA GLY A 260 5.88 8.72 -3.87
C GLY A 260 5.16 7.54 -3.26
N GLY A 261 5.49 6.36 -3.70
CA GLY A 261 4.89 5.12 -3.23
C GLY A 261 4.56 4.15 -4.35
N ASP A 262 3.65 3.25 -4.04
CA ASP A 262 3.04 2.33 -4.99
C ASP A 262 1.81 3.00 -5.64
N PHE A 263 1.96 3.37 -6.91
CA PHE A 263 0.88 3.98 -7.68
C PHE A 263 -0.09 2.94 -8.27
N ASN A 264 0.29 1.66 -8.30
CA ASN A 264 -0.41 0.60 -9.06
C ASN A 264 -0.66 0.98 -10.54
N GLN A 265 0.11 1.94 -11.02
CA GLN A 265 0.07 2.51 -12.36
C GLN A 265 1.50 2.89 -12.77
N THR A 266 1.84 2.65 -14.02
CA THR A 266 3.07 3.21 -14.60
C THR A 266 2.85 4.67 -15.01
N PHE A 267 3.90 5.40 -15.31
CA PHE A 267 3.83 6.75 -15.87
C PHE A 267 4.02 6.70 -17.37
N SER A 268 3.24 7.49 -18.14
CA SER A 268 3.24 7.44 -19.60
C SER A 268 4.57 7.85 -20.26
N ASN A 269 5.48 8.48 -19.52
CA ASN A 269 6.82 8.86 -19.96
C ASN A 269 7.89 7.77 -19.71
N ILE A 270 7.52 6.64 -19.11
CA ILE A 270 8.46 5.55 -18.78
C ILE A 270 8.41 4.48 -19.87
N ASP A 271 9.55 4.12 -20.42
CA ASP A 271 9.67 3.01 -21.37
C ASP A 271 9.67 1.67 -20.60
N ILE A 272 8.59 0.93 -20.73
CA ILE A 272 8.40 -0.41 -20.13
C ILE A 272 8.52 -1.54 -21.15
N SER A 273 9.03 -1.28 -22.35
CA SER A 273 9.14 -2.27 -23.45
C SER A 273 9.99 -3.49 -23.09
N ALA A 274 10.88 -3.36 -22.10
CA ALA A 274 11.66 -4.48 -21.56
C ALA A 274 10.83 -5.47 -20.70
N TYR A 275 9.63 -5.07 -20.29
CA TYR A 275 8.75 -5.84 -19.39
C TYR A 275 7.42 -6.17 -20.08
N PRO A 276 7.38 -7.25 -20.86
CA PRO A 276 6.18 -7.59 -21.64
C PRO A 276 5.01 -7.99 -20.74
N THR A 277 3.80 -7.67 -21.20
CA THR A 277 2.57 -8.07 -20.53
C THR A 277 2.14 -9.46 -21.00
N TYR A 278 1.62 -10.28 -20.09
CA TYR A 278 1.12 -11.61 -20.38
C TYR A 278 -0.40 -11.67 -20.23
N GLU A 279 -1.07 -12.40 -21.14
CA GLU A 279 -2.51 -12.62 -21.05
C GLU A 279 -2.88 -13.38 -19.77
N GLY A 280 -3.96 -12.96 -19.11
CA GLY A 280 -4.45 -13.57 -17.89
C GLY A 280 -3.77 -13.11 -16.60
N LYS A 281 -2.69 -12.32 -16.68
CA LYS A 281 -2.06 -11.70 -15.50
C LYS A 281 -2.65 -10.32 -15.23
N TRP A 282 -2.52 -9.85 -13.99
CA TRP A 282 -2.92 -8.49 -13.61
C TRP A 282 -2.22 -7.46 -14.49
N GLN A 283 -2.91 -6.38 -14.81
CA GLN A 283 -2.38 -5.29 -15.64
C GLN A 283 -2.41 -4.00 -14.82
N CYS A 284 -1.26 -3.32 -14.75
CA CYS A 284 -1.18 -2.02 -14.09
C CYS A 284 -1.93 -0.95 -14.92
N GLY A 285 -2.38 0.12 -14.22
CA GLY A 285 -2.90 1.31 -14.89
C GLY A 285 -1.79 2.14 -15.53
N ASN A 286 -2.18 3.29 -16.10
CA ASN A 286 -1.26 4.28 -16.65
C ASN A 286 -1.68 5.69 -16.23
N ILE A 287 -0.74 6.50 -15.72
CA ILE A 287 -0.93 7.91 -15.45
C ILE A 287 -0.40 8.70 -16.64
N ASP A 288 -1.27 9.44 -17.31
CA ASP A 288 -0.88 10.36 -18.38
C ASP A 288 -0.18 11.59 -17.78
N VAL A 289 1.15 11.64 -17.92
CA VAL A 289 1.96 12.73 -17.36
C VAL A 289 1.66 14.07 -18.02
N SER A 290 1.13 14.08 -19.25
CA SER A 290 0.79 15.31 -19.98
C SER A 290 -0.36 16.09 -19.34
N GLU A 291 -1.13 15.46 -18.46
CA GLU A 291 -2.18 16.11 -17.71
C GLU A 291 -1.69 16.97 -16.53
N PHE A 292 -0.40 16.87 -16.18
CA PHE A 292 0.17 17.50 -14.99
C PHE A 292 1.11 18.63 -15.39
N GLU A 293 1.15 19.68 -14.59
CA GLU A 293 1.99 20.85 -14.80
C GLU A 293 2.90 21.09 -13.58
N ASN A 294 4.09 21.61 -13.80
CA ASN A 294 5.06 21.98 -12.77
C ASN A 294 5.53 20.80 -11.90
N VAL A 295 5.53 19.59 -12.45
CA VAL A 295 6.04 18.38 -11.82
C VAL A 295 6.76 17.48 -12.81
N SER A 296 7.70 16.71 -12.30
CA SER A 296 8.41 15.63 -13.01
C SER A 296 7.97 14.28 -12.47
N PHE A 297 7.80 13.29 -13.35
CA PHE A 297 7.43 11.89 -13.04
C PHE A 297 8.63 10.99 -13.24
N ILE A 298 9.00 10.23 -12.21
CA ILE A 298 10.27 9.51 -12.16
C ILE A 298 10.05 8.09 -11.67
N MET A 299 10.46 7.13 -12.51
CA MET A 299 10.64 5.72 -12.19
C MET A 299 11.94 5.25 -12.87
N ASP A 300 12.72 4.42 -12.17
CA ASP A 300 13.87 3.75 -12.79
C ASP A 300 13.38 2.49 -13.50
N ASN A 301 13.52 2.45 -14.84
CA ASN A 301 13.06 1.31 -15.64
C ASN A 301 14.14 0.26 -15.95
N ARG A 302 15.30 0.35 -15.32
CA ARG A 302 16.40 -0.64 -15.47
C ARG A 302 16.15 -1.91 -14.67
N VAL A 303 15.48 -1.77 -13.51
CA VAL A 303 15.09 -2.86 -12.60
C VAL A 303 13.59 -2.75 -12.34
N PRO A 304 12.82 -3.84 -12.45
CA PRO A 304 11.38 -3.78 -12.19
C PRO A 304 11.10 -3.53 -10.70
N THR A 305 10.08 -2.72 -10.43
CA THR A 305 9.72 -2.40 -9.05
C THR A 305 8.78 -3.41 -8.42
N CYS A 306 8.03 -4.19 -9.22
CA CYS A 306 7.10 -5.21 -8.73
C CYS A 306 7.08 -6.42 -9.66
N ARG A 307 6.71 -7.60 -9.12
CA ARG A 307 6.50 -8.85 -9.86
C ARG A 307 5.09 -9.40 -9.69
N SER A 308 4.66 -10.26 -10.61
CA SER A 308 3.44 -11.04 -10.44
C SER A 308 3.55 -12.05 -9.28
N LEU A 309 2.41 -12.32 -8.63
CA LEU A 309 2.27 -13.25 -7.50
C LEU A 309 1.44 -14.50 -7.87
N ASP A 310 1.38 -14.85 -9.15
CA ASP A 310 0.62 -16.00 -9.64
C ASP A 310 1.30 -17.34 -9.35
N MET A 311 2.58 -17.32 -8.99
CA MET A 311 3.34 -18.48 -8.53
C MET A 311 4.50 -18.09 -7.61
N VAL A 312 5.04 -19.07 -6.87
CA VAL A 312 6.23 -18.90 -6.02
C VAL A 312 7.43 -18.53 -6.88
N TYR A 313 8.17 -17.49 -6.49
CA TYR A 313 9.30 -16.96 -7.25
C TYR A 313 10.61 -17.72 -6.99
N GLU A 314 10.82 -18.20 -5.76
CA GLU A 314 11.99 -18.96 -5.36
C GLU A 314 12.12 -20.26 -6.18
N GLY A 315 13.24 -20.40 -6.90
CA GLY A 315 13.53 -21.58 -7.72
C GLY A 315 12.76 -21.69 -9.02
N ALA A 316 11.87 -20.74 -9.36
CA ALA A 316 11.12 -20.73 -10.61
C ALA A 316 11.92 -20.13 -11.79
N ASP A 317 11.46 -20.41 -13.01
CA ASP A 317 11.94 -19.69 -14.20
C ASP A 317 11.44 -18.24 -14.18
N LYS A 318 12.33 -17.30 -13.91
CA LYS A 318 12.00 -15.88 -13.78
C LYS A 318 11.43 -15.26 -15.06
N SER A 319 11.67 -15.86 -16.23
CA SER A 319 11.09 -15.39 -17.50
C SER A 319 9.59 -15.60 -17.61
N THR A 320 8.98 -16.41 -16.72
CA THR A 320 7.54 -16.67 -16.68
C THR A 320 6.75 -15.63 -15.87
N PHE A 321 7.45 -14.80 -15.11
CA PHE A 321 6.82 -13.73 -14.32
C PHE A 321 6.54 -12.50 -15.18
N GLN A 322 5.44 -11.83 -14.85
CA GLN A 322 5.24 -10.46 -15.31
C GLN A 322 5.85 -9.49 -14.31
N TYR A 323 6.56 -8.52 -14.84
CA TYR A 323 7.20 -7.46 -14.06
C TYR A 323 6.51 -6.12 -14.32
N TYR A 324 6.53 -5.24 -13.31
CA TYR A 324 5.85 -3.97 -13.35
C TYR A 324 6.77 -2.84 -12.90
N MET A 325 6.47 -1.64 -13.43
CA MET A 325 7.06 -0.35 -13.05
C MET A 325 5.92 0.48 -12.45
N ILE A 326 5.69 0.37 -11.15
CA ILE A 326 4.53 0.97 -10.46
C ILE A 326 4.90 1.75 -9.20
N ASP A 327 6.16 1.69 -8.79
CA ASP A 327 6.71 2.46 -7.67
C ASP A 327 7.63 3.57 -8.18
N GLY A 328 7.54 4.76 -7.60
CA GLY A 328 8.34 5.91 -8.00
C GLY A 328 7.91 7.20 -7.33
N PHE A 329 8.20 8.33 -8.01
CA PHE A 329 7.98 9.66 -7.45
C PHE A 329 7.39 10.65 -8.47
N ILE A 330 6.58 11.57 -7.96
CA ILE A 330 6.14 12.80 -8.65
C ILE A 330 6.70 13.96 -7.83
N VAL A 331 7.49 14.81 -8.49
CA VAL A 331 8.32 15.81 -7.81
C VAL A 331 8.07 17.20 -8.41
N SER A 332 7.86 18.23 -7.59
CA SER A 332 7.66 19.60 -8.05
C SER A 332 8.93 20.21 -8.65
N ASP A 333 8.81 21.11 -9.64
CA ASP A 333 9.90 21.66 -10.42
C ASP A 333 10.92 22.48 -9.62
N ASN A 334 10.57 22.93 -8.42
CA ASN A 334 11.46 23.60 -7.48
C ASN A 334 12.38 22.63 -6.70
N ILE A 335 12.32 21.33 -7.03
CA ILE A 335 13.25 20.32 -6.54
C ILE A 335 14.16 19.87 -7.71
N GLU A 336 15.44 19.71 -7.44
CA GLU A 336 16.41 19.11 -8.35
C GLU A 336 16.57 17.64 -8.02
N ILE A 337 16.38 16.78 -9.02
CA ILE A 337 16.60 15.34 -8.88
C ILE A 337 18.04 15.04 -9.28
N ILE A 338 18.79 14.42 -8.38
CA ILE A 338 20.20 14.06 -8.58
C ILE A 338 20.29 12.64 -9.17
N ASN A 339 19.59 11.70 -8.54
CA ASN A 339 19.54 10.29 -8.93
C ASN A 339 18.20 9.67 -8.51
N CYS A 340 17.76 8.67 -9.26
CA CYS A 340 16.67 7.79 -8.87
C CYS A 340 17.00 6.40 -9.37
N GLU A 341 16.98 5.42 -8.46
CA GLU A 341 17.31 4.03 -8.78
C GLU A 341 16.43 3.05 -8.01
N THR A 342 16.11 1.94 -8.65
CA THR A 342 15.49 0.79 -8.01
C THR A 342 16.59 -0.12 -7.49
N LEU A 343 16.59 -0.38 -6.18
CA LEU A 343 17.55 -1.29 -5.55
C LEU A 343 17.08 -2.72 -5.75
N ASP A 344 17.83 -3.50 -6.53
CA ASP A 344 17.47 -4.86 -6.89
C ASP A 344 17.77 -5.84 -5.74
N TYR A 345 16.75 -6.25 -5.03
CA TYR A 345 16.79 -7.33 -4.04
C TYR A 345 16.26 -8.67 -4.59
N ASP A 346 16.03 -8.73 -5.94
CA ASP A 346 15.50 -9.93 -6.60
C ASP A 346 14.20 -10.43 -5.95
N PHE A 347 13.39 -9.48 -5.45
CA PHE A 347 12.10 -9.74 -4.77
C PHE A 347 12.18 -10.71 -3.59
N LYS A 348 13.32 -10.79 -2.93
CA LYS A 348 13.57 -11.78 -1.88
C LYS A 348 12.70 -11.58 -0.65
N TYR A 349 12.43 -10.32 -0.28
CA TYR A 349 11.79 -9.96 0.98
C TYR A 349 10.38 -9.38 0.82
N SER A 350 10.05 -8.89 -0.38
CA SER A 350 8.76 -8.37 -0.80
C SER A 350 8.59 -8.65 -2.29
N ASP A 351 7.37 -8.65 -2.80
CA ASP A 351 7.05 -8.64 -4.23
C ASP A 351 7.34 -7.31 -4.91
N HIS A 352 7.80 -6.33 -4.12
CA HIS A 352 8.34 -5.05 -4.61
C HIS A 352 9.82 -4.88 -4.25
N ASN A 353 10.56 -4.24 -5.15
CA ASN A 353 11.89 -3.69 -4.90
C ASN A 353 11.77 -2.21 -4.49
N PRO A 354 12.59 -1.71 -3.55
CA PRO A 354 12.55 -0.30 -3.15
C PRO A 354 13.14 0.63 -4.20
N VAL A 355 12.60 1.85 -4.24
CA VAL A 355 13.12 2.93 -5.09
C VAL A 355 13.72 4.01 -4.20
N LEU A 356 14.99 4.35 -4.44
CA LEU A 356 15.74 5.39 -3.75
C LEU A 356 15.94 6.59 -4.67
N MET A 357 15.61 7.79 -4.20
CA MET A 357 15.82 9.04 -4.91
C MET A 357 16.68 10.00 -4.08
N GLN A 358 17.66 10.62 -4.71
CA GLN A 358 18.48 11.73 -4.17
C GLN A 358 18.06 13.04 -4.82
N PHE A 359 17.89 14.08 -4.02
CA PHE A 359 17.36 15.36 -4.48
C PHE A 359 17.90 16.56 -3.69
N LYS A 360 17.71 17.78 -4.25
CA LYS A 360 17.98 19.07 -3.59
C LYS A 360 16.79 20.01 -3.71
N LEU A 361 16.55 20.79 -2.67
CA LEU A 361 15.60 21.91 -2.70
C LEU A 361 16.29 23.12 -3.38
N LYS A 362 15.67 23.70 -4.42
CA LYS A 362 16.22 24.87 -5.14
C LYS A 362 15.94 26.17 -4.42
#